data_068140a576e6fcf49e3c15f1c1719e6e
#
_entry.id   068140a576e6fcf49e3c15f1c1719e6e
#
_cell.length_a   1.000
_cell.length_b   1.000
_cell.length_c   1.000
_cell.angle_alpha   90.00
_cell.angle_beta   90.00
_cell.angle_gamma   90.00
#
_symmetry.space_group_name_H-M   'P 1'
#
loop_
_entity.id
_entity.type
_entity.pdbx_description
1 polymer ?
#
loop_
_entity_poly.entity_id
_entity_poly.type
_entity_poly.pdbx_seq_one_letter_code
_entity_poly.pdbx_strand_id
1 'polypeptide(L)'
;DDYKNSLTDKDTLSLCKRIKTTHDKKAEEFSPEYMSANVKIKVNGKDHERFIKIPKGDPENFMTQDEFIEKFDGLVEPYLTQKKSDELKNFMLKLDNANSIDSLFELSS
;
A
#
# COMPACT_ATOMS: atom_id res chain seq x y z
N ASP A 1 -3.73 -9.72 11.20
CA ASP A 1 -2.34 -10.10 10.91
C ASP A 1 -2.26 -10.89 9.58
N ASP A 2 -2.68 -10.25 8.48
CA ASP A 2 -2.76 -10.88 7.15
C ASP A 2 -1.43 -11.45 6.68
N TYR A 3 -0.33 -10.78 7.01
CA TYR A 3 1.01 -11.26 6.65
C TYR A 3 1.33 -12.62 7.29
N LYS A 4 1.10 -12.78 8.60
CA LYS A 4 1.36 -14.06 9.29
C LYS A 4 0.43 -15.17 8.79
N ASN A 5 -0.84 -14.85 8.58
CA ASN A 5 -1.83 -15.80 8.06
C ASN A 5 -1.47 -16.24 6.63
N SER A 6 -1.03 -15.32 5.78
CA SER A 6 -0.65 -15.60 4.39
C SER A 6 0.54 -16.54 4.26
N LEU A 7 1.45 -16.58 5.24
CA LEU A 7 2.61 -17.49 5.22
C LEU A 7 2.21 -18.99 5.30
N THR A 8 1.02 -19.29 5.81
CA THR A 8 0.52 -20.67 5.97
C THR A 8 -0.74 -20.95 5.18
N ASP A 9 -1.35 -19.90 4.59
CA ASP A 9 -2.55 -20.05 3.78
C ASP A 9 -2.26 -20.78 2.47
N LYS A 10 -2.96 -21.91 2.26
CA LYS A 10 -2.71 -22.77 1.10
C LYS A 10 -3.08 -22.12 -0.23
N ASP A 11 -4.11 -21.30 -0.26
CA ASP A 11 -4.59 -20.65 -1.48
C ASP A 11 -3.62 -19.55 -1.89
N THR A 12 -3.15 -18.74 -0.94
CA THR A 12 -2.10 -17.74 -1.14
C THR A 12 -0.81 -18.39 -1.63
N LEU A 13 -0.35 -19.47 -0.98
CA LEU A 13 0.86 -20.18 -1.39
C LEU A 13 0.71 -20.84 -2.78
N SER A 14 -0.47 -21.35 -3.11
CA SER A 14 -0.77 -21.90 -4.44
C SER A 14 -0.74 -20.81 -5.51
N LEU A 15 -1.30 -19.64 -5.22
CA LEU A 15 -1.23 -18.47 -6.11
C LEU A 15 0.23 -18.02 -6.33
N CYS A 16 1.02 -17.90 -5.27
CA CYS A 16 2.43 -17.54 -5.35
C CYS A 16 3.23 -18.44 -6.30
N LYS A 17 2.96 -19.76 -6.30
CA LYS A 17 3.61 -20.72 -7.21
C LYS A 17 3.27 -20.49 -8.68
N ARG A 18 2.19 -19.79 -8.98
CA ARG A 18 1.75 -19.47 -10.34
C ARG A 18 2.33 -18.15 -10.84
N ILE A 19 2.87 -17.31 -9.95
CA ILE A 19 3.50 -16.04 -10.30
C ILE A 19 4.87 -16.33 -10.89
N LYS A 20 5.16 -15.73 -12.03
CA LYS A 20 6.46 -15.79 -12.69
C LYS A 20 6.98 -14.37 -12.88
N THR A 21 8.20 -14.14 -12.46
CA THR A 21 8.92 -12.90 -12.73
C THR A 21 9.78 -13.08 -13.98
N THR A 22 9.69 -12.14 -14.90
CA THR A 22 10.47 -12.13 -16.13
C THR A 22 11.03 -10.74 -16.34
N HIS A 23 12.17 -10.67 -17.01
CA HIS A 23 12.75 -9.40 -17.43
C HIS A 23 11.83 -8.75 -18.50
N ASP A 24 11.51 -7.46 -18.30
CA ASP A 24 10.74 -6.66 -19.25
C ASP A 24 11.60 -5.50 -19.74
N LYS A 25 11.95 -5.51 -21.03
CA LYS A 25 12.81 -4.50 -21.66
C LYS A 25 12.24 -3.10 -21.56
N LYS A 26 10.91 -2.96 -21.65
CA LYS A 26 10.25 -1.66 -21.54
C LYS A 26 10.36 -1.10 -20.12
N ALA A 27 10.25 -1.95 -19.10
CA ALA A 27 10.45 -1.53 -17.72
C ALA A 27 11.91 -1.15 -17.45
N GLU A 28 12.86 -1.86 -18.06
CA GLU A 28 14.29 -1.59 -17.93
C GLU A 28 14.69 -0.22 -18.51
N GLU A 29 14.04 0.25 -19.58
CA GLU A 29 14.30 1.57 -20.17
C GLU A 29 14.15 2.73 -19.18
N PHE A 30 13.38 2.53 -18.10
CA PHE A 30 13.15 3.52 -17.06
C PHE A 30 14.02 3.34 -15.82
N SER A 31 14.82 2.27 -15.75
CA SER A 31 15.76 2.01 -14.65
C SER A 31 17.06 2.80 -14.85
N PRO A 32 17.72 3.27 -13.79
CA PRO A 32 17.35 3.16 -12.36
C PRO A 32 16.42 4.26 -11.86
N GLU A 33 15.98 5.17 -12.72
CA GLU A 33 15.20 6.36 -12.33
C GLU A 33 13.83 5.97 -11.76
N TYR A 34 13.17 4.95 -12.35
CA TYR A 34 11.87 4.46 -11.89
C TYR A 34 11.87 2.95 -11.67
N MET A 35 11.11 2.52 -10.68
CA MET A 35 10.82 1.10 -10.40
C MET A 35 9.59 0.65 -11.23
N SER A 36 9.74 0.67 -12.54
CA SER A 36 8.65 0.31 -13.47
C SER A 36 8.34 -1.18 -13.46
N ALA A 37 7.09 -1.54 -13.68
CA ALA A 37 6.66 -2.94 -13.77
C ALA A 37 5.54 -3.15 -14.79
N ASN A 38 5.54 -4.33 -15.40
CA ASN A 38 4.46 -4.80 -16.26
C ASN A 38 3.81 -6.03 -15.62
N VAL A 39 2.52 -5.94 -15.32
CA VAL A 39 1.76 -7.03 -14.70
C VAL A 39 0.81 -7.62 -15.74
N LYS A 40 0.91 -8.93 -15.94
CA LYS A 40 0.00 -9.70 -16.81
C LYS A 40 -0.71 -10.76 -15.98
N ILE A 41 -2.04 -10.78 -16.06
CA ILE A 41 -2.88 -11.72 -15.32
C ILE A 41 -3.87 -12.35 -16.28
N LYS A 42 -4.05 -13.67 -16.17
CA LYS A 42 -5.09 -14.39 -16.89
C LYS A 42 -6.19 -14.82 -15.93
N VAL A 43 -7.41 -14.32 -16.17
CA VAL A 43 -8.59 -14.65 -15.36
C VAL A 43 -9.72 -15.07 -16.26
N ASN A 44 -10.30 -16.26 -16.00
CA ASN A 44 -11.42 -16.81 -16.78
C ASN A 44 -11.17 -16.80 -18.32
N GLY A 45 -9.95 -17.13 -18.73
CA GLY A 45 -9.55 -17.17 -20.15
C GLY A 45 -9.26 -15.80 -20.78
N LYS A 46 -9.43 -14.69 -20.06
CA LYS A 46 -9.13 -13.34 -20.51
C LYS A 46 -7.78 -12.88 -19.96
N ASP A 47 -6.99 -12.27 -20.83
CA ASP A 47 -5.70 -11.67 -20.45
C ASP A 47 -5.92 -10.20 -20.07
N HIS A 48 -5.35 -9.82 -18.95
CA HIS A 48 -5.29 -8.45 -18.44
C HIS A 48 -3.83 -8.05 -18.32
N GLU A 49 -3.48 -6.87 -18.82
CA GLU A 49 -2.12 -6.34 -18.76
C GLU A 49 -2.16 -4.90 -18.30
N ARG A 50 -1.23 -4.55 -17.41
CA ARG A 50 -1.06 -3.18 -16.94
C ARG A 50 0.42 -2.86 -16.76
N PHE A 51 0.88 -1.85 -17.46
CA PHE A 51 2.20 -1.27 -17.28
C PHE A 51 2.14 -0.07 -16.33
N ILE A 52 2.99 -0.06 -15.31
CA ILE A 52 3.16 1.05 -14.39
C ILE A 52 4.58 1.58 -14.56
N LYS A 53 4.72 2.80 -15.07
CA LYS A 53 6.01 3.46 -15.19
C LYS A 53 6.50 3.93 -13.83
N ILE A 54 5.66 4.66 -13.10
CA ILE A 54 5.97 5.30 -11.83
C ILE A 54 5.05 4.69 -10.77
N PRO A 55 5.57 3.99 -9.76
CA PRO A 55 4.75 3.39 -8.72
C PRO A 55 4.02 4.45 -7.89
N LYS A 56 2.88 4.07 -7.32
CA LYS A 56 2.12 4.93 -6.43
C LYS A 56 2.92 5.20 -5.14
N GLY A 57 2.98 6.46 -4.73
CA GLY A 57 3.77 6.93 -3.57
C GLY A 57 5.13 7.53 -3.95
N ASP A 58 5.53 7.40 -5.21
CA ASP A 58 6.67 8.12 -5.76
C ASP A 58 6.38 9.63 -5.82
N PRO A 59 7.38 10.54 -5.69
CA PRO A 59 7.16 11.98 -5.79
C PRO A 59 6.42 12.45 -7.05
N GLU A 60 6.61 11.76 -8.18
CA GLU A 60 5.91 12.07 -9.43
C GLU A 60 4.54 11.37 -9.58
N ASN A 61 4.20 10.46 -8.67
CA ASN A 61 2.91 9.78 -8.59
C ASN A 61 2.44 9.69 -7.14
N PHE A 62 2.36 10.85 -6.50
CA PHE A 62 2.06 10.94 -5.07
C PHE A 62 0.64 10.44 -4.75
N MET A 63 0.47 9.97 -3.54
CA MET A 63 -0.86 9.61 -3.05
C MET A 63 -1.69 10.86 -2.79
N THR A 64 -2.97 10.81 -3.12
CA THR A 64 -3.92 11.83 -2.67
C THR A 64 -4.15 11.72 -1.16
N GLN A 65 -4.70 12.75 -0.54
CA GLN A 65 -5.04 12.70 0.88
C GLN A 65 -6.01 11.56 1.19
N ASP A 66 -7.01 11.33 0.33
CA ASP A 66 -7.99 10.25 0.52
C ASP A 66 -7.34 8.87 0.44
N GLU A 67 -6.42 8.65 -0.52
CA GLU A 67 -5.67 7.40 -0.62
C GLU A 67 -4.75 7.17 0.60
N PHE A 68 -4.22 8.25 1.16
CA PHE A 68 -3.43 8.18 2.40
C PHE A 68 -4.30 7.79 3.60
N ILE A 69 -5.49 8.39 3.69
CA ILE A 69 -6.47 8.09 4.75
C ILE A 69 -6.95 6.65 4.64
N GLU A 70 -7.30 6.18 3.44
CA GLU A 70 -7.71 4.79 3.21
C GLU A 70 -6.61 3.79 3.63
N LYS A 71 -5.36 4.08 3.27
CA LYS A 71 -4.23 3.26 3.69
C LYS A 71 -4.04 3.27 5.21
N PHE A 72 -4.14 4.43 5.85
CA PHE A 72 -4.05 4.56 7.30
C PHE A 72 -5.14 3.75 7.98
N ASP A 73 -6.39 3.93 7.57
CA ASP A 73 -7.54 3.22 8.15
C ASP A 73 -7.37 1.70 8.07
N GLY A 74 -6.98 1.18 6.91
CA GLY A 74 -6.73 -0.26 6.74
C GLY A 74 -5.59 -0.81 7.62
N LEU A 75 -4.60 0.02 7.97
CA LEU A 75 -3.49 -0.39 8.83
C LEU A 75 -3.84 -0.36 10.32
N VAL A 76 -4.68 0.58 10.76
CA VAL A 76 -4.96 0.77 12.19
C VAL A 76 -6.25 0.08 12.66
N GLU A 77 -7.17 -0.25 11.76
CA GLU A 77 -8.45 -0.92 12.05
C GLU A 77 -8.31 -2.13 12.99
N PRO A 78 -7.31 -3.02 12.85
CA PRO A 78 -7.14 -4.14 13.77
C PRO A 78 -6.69 -3.77 15.18
N TYR A 79 -6.22 -2.55 15.39
CA TYR A 79 -5.53 -2.14 16.62
C TYR A 79 -6.22 -1.02 17.38
N LEU A 80 -6.92 -0.13 16.66
CA LEU A 80 -7.57 1.03 17.25
C LEU A 80 -9.09 0.97 17.08
N THR A 81 -9.82 1.51 18.07
CA THR A 81 -11.24 1.78 17.89
C THR A 81 -11.44 2.87 16.85
N GLN A 82 -12.60 2.88 16.17
CA GLN A 82 -12.93 3.91 15.19
C GLN A 82 -12.74 5.32 15.74
N LYS A 83 -13.16 5.56 16.99
CA LYS A 83 -13.01 6.85 17.65
C LYS A 83 -11.54 7.27 17.76
N LYS A 84 -10.67 6.39 18.27
CA LYS A 84 -9.22 6.67 18.37
C LYS A 84 -8.58 6.87 17.01
N SER A 85 -8.95 6.06 16.03
CA SER A 85 -8.48 6.21 14.63
C SER A 85 -8.83 7.60 14.09
N ASP A 86 -10.06 8.05 14.26
CA ASP A 86 -10.51 9.37 13.79
C ASP A 86 -9.82 10.52 14.53
N GLU A 87 -9.63 10.39 15.84
CA GLU A 87 -8.90 11.37 16.67
C GLU A 87 -7.44 11.46 16.22
N LEU A 88 -6.78 10.32 16.01
CA LEU A 88 -5.39 10.25 15.54
C LEU A 88 -5.23 10.86 14.14
N LYS A 89 -6.12 10.52 13.20
CA LYS A 89 -6.15 11.14 11.85
C LYS A 89 -6.28 12.65 11.93
N ASN A 90 -7.25 13.13 12.70
CA ASN A 90 -7.49 14.57 12.85
C ASN A 90 -6.29 15.29 13.47
N PHE A 91 -5.62 14.65 14.43
CA PHE A 91 -4.40 15.18 15.03
C PHE A 91 -3.26 15.25 14.00
N MET A 92 -3.02 14.17 13.25
CA MET A 92 -1.96 14.10 12.25
C MET A 92 -2.17 15.09 11.10
N LEU A 93 -3.40 15.24 10.61
CA LEU A 93 -3.74 16.21 9.54
C LEU A 93 -3.58 17.68 9.97
N LYS A 94 -3.48 17.93 11.28
CA LYS A 94 -3.32 19.27 11.85
C LYS A 94 -2.02 19.42 12.65
N LEU A 95 -1.06 18.53 12.42
CA LEU A 95 0.18 18.46 13.20
C LEU A 95 0.93 19.79 13.22
N ASP A 96 0.92 20.53 12.11
CA ASP A 96 1.56 21.85 12.02
C ASP A 96 1.00 22.89 13.02
N ASN A 97 -0.21 22.66 13.53
CA ASN A 97 -0.87 23.53 14.52
C ASN A 97 -0.79 22.97 15.95
N ALA A 98 -0.12 21.85 16.16
CA ALA A 98 -0.02 21.24 17.47
C ALA A 98 1.04 21.93 18.32
N ASN A 99 0.72 22.20 19.59
CA ASN A 99 1.66 22.77 20.54
C ASN A 99 2.61 21.70 21.15
N SER A 100 2.21 20.42 21.13
CA SER A 100 2.95 19.27 21.61
C SER A 100 2.58 18.03 20.80
N ILE A 101 3.49 17.06 20.75
CA ILE A 101 3.28 15.73 20.16
C ILE A 101 2.84 14.69 21.20
N ASP A 102 2.65 15.05 22.46
CA ASP A 102 2.32 14.10 23.53
C ASP A 102 1.01 13.34 23.23
N SER A 103 0.02 14.02 22.67
CA SER A 103 -1.24 13.41 22.24
C SER A 103 -1.07 12.30 21.17
N LEU A 104 0.00 12.33 20.40
CA LEU A 104 0.30 11.27 19.42
C LEU A 104 0.48 9.91 20.13
N PHE A 105 1.22 9.90 21.23
CA PHE A 105 1.49 8.68 21.99
C PHE A 105 0.25 8.14 22.71
N GLU A 106 -0.60 9.03 23.23
CA GLU A 106 -1.85 8.66 23.88
C GLU A 106 -2.88 8.09 22.89
N LEU A 107 -2.95 8.65 21.68
CA LEU A 107 -3.90 8.22 20.65
C LEU A 107 -3.46 6.96 19.93
N SER A 108 -2.16 6.64 19.88
CA SER A 108 -1.61 5.48 19.19
C SER A 108 -1.50 4.21 20.06
N SER A 109 -1.92 4.27 21.33
CA SER A 109 -1.83 3.16 22.31
C SER A 109 -3.18 2.53 22.65
#